data_5d054e42075016b8194ea7f25d08081f
#
_entry.id   5d054e42075016b8194ea7f25d08081f
#
_cell.length_a   1.000
_cell.length_b   1.000
_cell.length_c   1.000
_cell.angle_alpha   90.00
_cell.angle_beta   90.00
_cell.angle_gamma   90.00
#
_symmetry.space_group_name_H-M   'P 1'
#
loop_
_entity.id
_entity.type
_entity.pdbx_description
1 polymer ?
#
loop_
_entity_poly.entity_id
_entity_poly.type
_entity_poly.pdbx_seq_one_letter_code
_entity_poly.pdbx_strand_id
1 'polypeptide(L)'
;MKPKFWKLSQGTREFELRDIIESISSGLVYVHKDTRGKGTSSTSQAEDFINAAIGDYFYLTHGNDGIYVLGQFVGPANLFSKYGDGWLEREFKFIFASNNPNYYSGEHKWWAPNDNSTFTRVPEHELAQFEAEILKPFFEVTLSDFGL
;
A
#
# COMPACT_ATOMS: atom_id res chain seq x y z
N MET A 1 19.39 5.26 4.08
CA MET A 1 18.11 5.89 4.42
C MET A 1 17.14 4.86 4.97
N LYS A 2 16.35 5.25 5.95
CA LYS A 2 15.33 4.35 6.49
C LYS A 2 14.18 4.21 5.50
N PRO A 3 13.69 2.99 5.26
CA PRO A 3 12.52 2.81 4.40
C PRO A 3 11.27 3.39 5.05
N LYS A 4 10.32 3.78 4.22
CA LYS A 4 9.01 4.25 4.64
C LYS A 4 7.99 3.15 4.44
N PHE A 5 6.88 3.27 5.17
CA PHE A 5 5.73 2.38 5.02
C PHE A 5 4.57 3.16 4.40
N TRP A 6 3.87 2.48 3.51
CA TRP A 6 2.74 3.02 2.77
C TRP A 6 1.55 2.09 2.85
N LYS A 7 0.36 2.66 2.80
CA LYS A 7 -0.85 1.91 2.47
C LYS A 7 -1.01 1.95 0.96
N LEU A 8 -1.34 0.81 0.34
CA LEU A 8 -1.76 0.77 -1.05
C LEU A 8 -3.08 0.03 -1.15
N SER A 9 -4.14 0.75 -1.52
CA SER A 9 -5.45 0.14 -1.74
C SER A 9 -5.73 0.03 -3.23
N GLN A 10 -6.00 -1.18 -3.69
CA GLN A 10 -6.62 -1.41 -4.98
C GLN A 10 -8.11 -1.60 -4.70
N GLY A 11 -8.87 -0.52 -4.90
CA GLY A 11 -10.25 -0.42 -4.42
C GLY A 11 -11.22 -1.33 -5.15
N THR A 12 -12.32 -1.63 -4.48
CA THR A 12 -13.33 -2.58 -4.99
C THR A 12 -14.11 -2.08 -6.20
N ARG A 13 -14.03 -0.76 -6.49
CA ARG A 13 -14.68 -0.19 -7.68
C ARG A 13 -13.96 -0.53 -8.97
N GLU A 14 -12.63 -0.48 -8.98
CA GLU A 14 -11.80 -0.67 -10.17
C GLU A 14 -11.19 -2.06 -10.24
N PHE A 15 -11.10 -2.76 -9.12
CA PHE A 15 -10.42 -4.05 -9.02
C PHE A 15 -11.35 -5.11 -8.48
N GLU A 16 -11.38 -6.25 -9.15
CA GLU A 16 -12.00 -7.47 -8.63
C GLU A 16 -10.95 -8.28 -7.89
N LEU A 17 -11.37 -9.29 -7.14
CA LEU A 17 -10.43 -10.16 -6.41
C LEU A 17 -9.39 -10.79 -7.35
N ARG A 18 -9.80 -11.19 -8.56
CA ARG A 18 -8.87 -11.76 -9.53
C ARG A 18 -7.78 -10.78 -9.94
N ASP A 19 -8.08 -9.48 -9.97
CA ASP A 19 -7.09 -8.45 -10.28
C ASP A 19 -6.05 -8.32 -9.15
N ILE A 20 -6.49 -8.47 -7.91
CA ILE A 20 -5.59 -8.49 -6.74
C ILE A 20 -4.67 -9.71 -6.82
N ILE A 21 -5.23 -10.88 -7.12
CA ILE A 21 -4.46 -12.12 -7.28
C ILE A 21 -3.43 -11.96 -8.40
N GLU A 22 -3.82 -11.37 -9.53
CA GLU A 22 -2.92 -11.13 -10.64
C GLU A 22 -1.80 -10.15 -10.27
N SER A 23 -2.12 -9.06 -9.54
CA SER A 23 -1.10 -8.13 -9.03
C SER A 23 -0.06 -8.87 -8.19
N ILE A 24 -0.51 -9.73 -7.29
CA ILE A 24 0.39 -10.49 -6.42
C ILE A 24 1.26 -11.44 -7.26
N SER A 25 0.67 -12.17 -8.21
CA SER A 25 1.43 -13.14 -9.00
C SER A 25 2.37 -12.49 -10.02
N SER A 26 2.02 -11.32 -10.56
CA SER A 26 2.87 -10.61 -11.51
C SER A 26 3.89 -9.70 -10.85
N GLY A 27 3.72 -9.38 -9.57
CA GLY A 27 4.59 -8.45 -8.86
C GLY A 27 4.39 -6.99 -9.28
N LEU A 28 3.18 -6.62 -9.68
CA LEU A 28 2.83 -5.25 -10.11
C LEU A 28 1.66 -4.71 -9.30
N VAL A 29 1.78 -3.47 -8.88
CA VAL A 29 0.68 -2.73 -8.24
C VAL A 29 0.41 -1.45 -9.00
N TYR A 30 -0.79 -0.91 -8.85
CA TYR A 30 -1.32 0.15 -9.71
C TYR A 30 -1.96 1.27 -8.93
N VAL A 31 -1.72 2.50 -9.38
CA VAL A 31 -2.41 3.71 -8.90
C VAL A 31 -2.78 4.55 -10.13
N HIS A 32 -3.99 5.08 -10.16
CA HIS A 32 -4.41 5.94 -11.29
C HIS A 32 -3.80 7.33 -11.15
N LYS A 33 -3.35 7.90 -12.27
CA LYS A 33 -2.65 9.20 -12.30
C LYS A 33 -3.49 10.36 -11.76
N ASP A 34 -4.80 10.24 -11.76
CA ASP A 34 -5.71 11.30 -11.30
C ASP A 34 -6.09 11.16 -9.83
N THR A 35 -5.43 10.27 -9.09
CA THR A 35 -5.68 10.08 -7.65
C THR A 35 -5.16 11.27 -6.87
N ARG A 36 -6.09 12.04 -6.29
CA ARG A 36 -5.80 13.30 -5.61
C ARG A 36 -5.18 13.10 -4.23
N GLY A 37 -4.60 14.18 -3.69
CA GLY A 37 -4.04 14.18 -2.35
C GLY A 37 -5.08 13.96 -1.26
N LYS A 38 -4.62 13.51 -0.10
CA LYS A 38 -5.43 13.27 1.09
C LYS A 38 -4.88 14.03 2.27
N GLY A 39 -5.78 14.38 3.19
CA GLY A 39 -5.42 15.09 4.41
C GLY A 39 -4.83 16.44 4.10
N THR A 40 -3.71 16.75 4.73
CA THR A 40 -2.99 18.01 4.57
C THR A 40 -1.89 17.94 3.52
N SER A 41 -1.81 16.83 2.76
CA SER A 41 -0.76 16.66 1.77
C SER A 41 -0.92 17.66 0.62
N SER A 42 0.18 18.30 0.22
CA SER A 42 0.23 19.20 -0.93
C SER A 42 0.45 18.45 -2.24
N THR A 43 0.79 17.16 -2.18
CA THR A 43 1.02 16.31 -3.35
C THR A 43 -0.14 15.34 -3.55
N SER A 44 -0.39 14.97 -4.79
CA SER A 44 -1.40 13.95 -5.09
C SER A 44 -0.90 12.57 -4.67
N GLN A 45 -1.82 11.64 -4.45
CA GLN A 45 -1.45 10.26 -4.16
C GLN A 45 -0.73 9.62 -5.34
N ALA A 46 -1.08 9.99 -6.57
CA ALA A 46 -0.37 9.55 -7.76
C ALA A 46 1.10 10.01 -7.75
N GLU A 47 1.35 11.27 -7.40
CA GLU A 47 2.73 11.78 -7.28
C GLU A 47 3.50 11.05 -6.18
N ASP A 48 2.87 10.80 -5.04
CA ASP A 48 3.48 10.03 -3.96
C ASP A 48 3.86 8.62 -4.43
N PHE A 49 3.01 7.99 -5.22
CA PHE A 49 3.29 6.66 -5.78
C PHE A 49 4.49 6.68 -6.72
N ILE A 50 4.60 7.71 -7.54
CA ILE A 50 5.75 7.88 -8.45
C ILE A 50 7.03 8.14 -7.66
N ASN A 51 6.94 8.92 -6.60
CA ASN A 51 8.10 9.40 -5.85
C ASN A 51 8.49 8.52 -4.66
N ALA A 52 7.68 7.54 -4.28
CA ALA A 52 8.05 6.60 -3.22
C ALA A 52 9.38 5.94 -3.57
N ALA A 53 10.26 5.78 -2.59
CA ALA A 53 11.60 5.28 -2.83
C ALA A 53 11.60 3.78 -3.14
N ILE A 54 12.51 3.36 -4.02
CA ILE A 54 12.83 1.94 -4.17
C ILE A 54 13.34 1.47 -2.80
N GLY A 55 12.77 0.38 -2.30
CA GLY A 55 13.07 -0.12 -0.96
C GLY A 55 12.00 0.23 0.07
N ASP A 56 11.10 1.16 -0.23
CA ASP A 56 9.95 1.43 0.65
C ASP A 56 9.01 0.24 0.66
N TYR A 57 8.33 0.05 1.79
CA TYR A 57 7.35 -1.03 1.97
C TYR A 57 5.94 -0.50 1.84
N PHE A 58 5.03 -1.39 1.45
CA PHE A 58 3.61 -1.09 1.47
C PHE A 58 2.82 -2.33 1.86
N TYR A 59 1.64 -2.13 2.44
CA TYR A 59 0.70 -3.23 2.57
C TYR A 59 -0.42 -3.04 1.55
N LEU A 60 -0.83 -4.14 0.94
CA LEU A 60 -1.85 -4.14 -0.11
C LEU A 60 -3.19 -4.54 0.48
N THR A 61 -4.18 -3.70 0.25
CA THR A 61 -5.56 -3.97 0.66
C THR A 61 -6.50 -3.85 -0.54
N HIS A 62 -7.61 -4.59 -0.51
CA HIS A 62 -8.68 -4.50 -1.51
C HIS A 62 -9.79 -3.64 -0.91
N GLY A 63 -9.61 -2.32 -0.94
CA GLY A 63 -10.48 -1.43 -0.19
C GLY A 63 -10.45 -1.79 1.29
N ASN A 64 -11.61 -1.93 1.92
CA ASN A 64 -11.72 -2.40 3.30
C ASN A 64 -12.12 -3.87 3.40
N ASP A 65 -12.05 -4.62 2.30
CA ASP A 65 -12.46 -6.02 2.27
C ASP A 65 -11.41 -6.99 2.82
N GLY A 66 -10.14 -6.60 2.83
CA GLY A 66 -9.08 -7.44 3.36
C GLY A 66 -7.70 -6.86 3.15
N ILE A 67 -6.78 -7.28 4.01
CA ILE A 67 -5.36 -6.98 3.92
C ILE A 67 -4.67 -8.25 3.45
N TYR A 68 -3.94 -8.18 2.33
CA TYR A 68 -3.45 -9.38 1.67
C TYR A 68 -1.93 -9.59 1.75
N VAL A 69 -1.15 -8.55 1.49
CA VAL A 69 0.29 -8.70 1.25
C VAL A 69 1.06 -7.51 1.81
N LEU A 70 2.26 -7.79 2.31
CA LEU A 70 3.29 -6.79 2.54
C LEU A 70 4.30 -6.91 1.41
N GLY A 71 4.54 -5.83 0.70
CA GLY A 71 5.46 -5.77 -0.44
C GLY A 71 6.51 -4.69 -0.27
N GLN A 72 7.52 -4.75 -1.13
CA GLN A 72 8.60 -3.76 -1.17
C GLN A 72 8.82 -3.34 -2.62
N PHE A 73 8.86 -2.04 -2.88
CA PHE A 73 9.15 -1.54 -4.23
C PHE A 73 10.58 -1.88 -4.64
N VAL A 74 10.73 -2.45 -5.83
CA VAL A 74 12.04 -2.83 -6.37
C VAL A 74 12.40 -2.10 -7.65
N GLY A 75 11.48 -1.31 -8.21
CA GLY A 75 11.70 -0.53 -9.41
C GLY A 75 10.97 0.80 -9.38
N PRO A 76 11.25 1.67 -10.36
CA PRO A 76 10.55 2.96 -10.49
C PRO A 76 9.13 2.78 -11.01
N ALA A 77 8.33 3.83 -10.93
CA ALA A 77 6.99 3.84 -11.51
C ALA A 77 7.09 3.85 -13.04
N ASN A 78 6.27 3.01 -13.67
CA ASN A 78 6.01 3.07 -15.10
C ASN A 78 4.75 3.93 -15.30
N LEU A 79 4.89 5.01 -16.06
CA LEU A 79 3.80 5.99 -16.24
C LEU A 79 2.81 5.57 -17.34
N PHE A 80 3.11 4.51 -18.08
CA PHE A 80 2.30 4.01 -19.17
C PHE A 80 2.02 2.53 -18.98
N SER A 81 1.22 2.22 -17.95
CA SER A 81 0.86 0.85 -17.64
C SER A 81 -0.04 0.24 -18.71
N LYS A 82 0.21 -1.03 -19.03
CA LYS A 82 -0.67 -1.81 -19.91
C LYS A 82 -2.01 -2.16 -19.25
N TYR A 83 -2.16 -1.90 -17.96
CA TYR A 83 -3.39 -2.15 -17.24
C TYR A 83 -4.56 -1.31 -17.80
N GLY A 84 -4.26 -0.09 -18.25
CA GLY A 84 -5.26 0.80 -18.87
C GLY A 84 -4.78 2.24 -18.93
N ASP A 85 -5.56 3.07 -19.61
CA ASP A 85 -5.24 4.48 -19.76
C ASP A 85 -5.20 5.19 -18.42
N GLY A 86 -4.12 5.94 -18.18
CA GLY A 86 -3.94 6.72 -16.98
C GLY A 86 -3.45 5.92 -15.77
N TRP A 87 -3.27 4.61 -15.90
CA TRP A 87 -2.76 3.80 -14.81
C TRP A 87 -1.24 3.85 -14.74
N LEU A 88 -0.75 4.00 -13.53
CA LEU A 88 0.68 3.91 -13.19
C LEU A 88 0.91 2.54 -12.58
N GLU A 89 2.10 1.97 -12.82
CA GLU A 89 2.44 0.68 -12.21
C GLU A 89 3.82 0.71 -11.58
N ARG A 90 4.04 -0.10 -10.57
CA ARG A 90 5.36 -0.32 -9.98
C ARG A 90 5.57 -1.78 -9.70
N GLU A 91 6.78 -2.23 -9.94
CA GLU A 91 7.22 -3.58 -9.61
C GLU A 91 7.54 -3.68 -8.12
N PHE A 92 7.13 -4.78 -7.52
CA PHE A 92 7.39 -5.02 -6.10
C PHE A 92 7.84 -6.46 -5.85
N LYS A 93 8.54 -6.62 -4.75
CA LYS A 93 8.93 -7.91 -4.21
C LYS A 93 7.92 -8.29 -3.12
N PHE A 94 7.38 -9.50 -3.21
CA PHE A 94 6.54 -10.09 -2.16
C PHE A 94 7.39 -10.32 -0.91
N ILE A 95 6.96 -9.82 0.23
CA ILE A 95 7.64 -10.01 1.51
C ILE A 95 6.89 -11.04 2.36
N PHE A 96 5.63 -10.77 2.71
CA PHE A 96 4.79 -11.67 3.49
C PHE A 96 3.35 -11.63 3.00
N ALA A 97 2.67 -12.78 3.10
CA ALA A 97 1.22 -12.85 3.00
C ALA A 97 0.61 -12.65 4.37
N SER A 98 -0.57 -12.02 4.43
CA SER A 98 -1.35 -11.99 5.65
C SER A 98 -2.04 -13.33 5.87
N ASN A 99 -2.01 -13.82 7.10
CA ASN A 99 -2.76 -15.00 7.52
C ASN A 99 -4.03 -14.63 8.30
N ASN A 100 -4.33 -13.35 8.42
CA ASN A 100 -5.45 -12.85 9.20
C ASN A 100 -6.60 -12.45 8.26
N PRO A 101 -7.71 -13.20 8.23
CA PRO A 101 -8.84 -12.90 7.35
C PRO A 101 -9.77 -11.82 7.88
N ASN A 102 -9.52 -11.30 9.08
CA ASN A 102 -10.40 -10.33 9.71
C ASN A 102 -10.30 -8.97 9.03
N TYR A 103 -11.39 -8.21 9.12
CA TYR A 103 -11.37 -6.81 8.75
C TYR A 103 -10.54 -6.01 9.75
N TYR A 104 -9.96 -4.92 9.28
CA TYR A 104 -9.30 -3.97 10.14
C TYR A 104 -10.33 -3.37 11.11
N SER A 105 -10.01 -3.37 12.41
CA SER A 105 -10.89 -2.84 13.45
C SER A 105 -10.24 -1.74 14.29
N GLY A 106 -9.09 -1.25 13.84
CA GLY A 106 -8.38 -0.19 14.56
C GLY A 106 -8.94 1.21 14.32
N GLU A 107 -8.22 2.19 14.80
CA GLU A 107 -8.58 3.60 14.68
C GLU A 107 -8.54 4.05 13.22
N HIS A 108 -9.41 5.00 12.85
CA HIS A 108 -9.40 5.61 11.53
C HIS A 108 -8.14 6.46 11.34
N LYS A 109 -7.38 6.16 10.29
CA LYS A 109 -6.17 6.89 9.89
C LYS A 109 -6.11 6.97 8.38
N TRP A 110 -5.41 7.98 7.84
CA TRP A 110 -5.22 8.11 6.40
C TRP A 110 -4.59 6.85 5.79
N TRP A 111 -3.71 6.18 6.55
CA TRP A 111 -3.03 4.95 6.12
C TRP A 111 -3.77 3.66 6.49
N ALA A 112 -4.95 3.76 7.09
CA ALA A 112 -5.70 2.57 7.51
C ALA A 112 -6.68 2.13 6.42
N PRO A 113 -7.07 0.84 6.38
CA PRO A 113 -8.01 0.36 5.37
C PRO A 113 -9.39 1.00 5.44
N ASN A 114 -9.77 1.54 6.60
CA ASN A 114 -11.07 2.19 6.80
C ASN A 114 -11.10 3.64 6.32
N ASP A 115 -10.04 4.12 5.67
CA ASP A 115 -10.05 5.42 5.01
C ASP A 115 -10.19 5.24 3.50
N ASN A 116 -10.91 6.15 2.85
CA ASN A 116 -11.05 6.15 1.41
C ASN A 116 -9.82 6.80 0.74
N SER A 117 -8.67 6.18 0.94
CA SER A 117 -7.41 6.60 0.35
C SER A 117 -6.81 5.44 -0.45
N THR A 118 -5.98 5.77 -1.44
CA THR A 118 -5.37 4.78 -2.32
C THR A 118 -3.91 4.53 -1.96
N PHE A 119 -3.12 5.58 -1.83
CA PHE A 119 -1.69 5.47 -1.54
C PHE A 119 -1.27 6.57 -0.57
N THR A 120 -1.08 6.21 0.69
CA THR A 120 -0.78 7.17 1.76
C THR A 120 0.34 6.66 2.64
N ARG A 121 1.23 7.58 3.00
CA ARG A 121 2.37 7.26 3.86
C ARG A 121 1.92 7.13 5.33
N VAL A 122 2.51 6.19 6.03
CA VAL A 122 2.42 6.14 7.49
C VAL A 122 3.38 7.19 8.05
N PRO A 123 2.88 8.23 8.75
CA PRO A 123 3.77 9.25 9.34
C PRO A 123 4.71 8.62 10.38
N GLU A 124 5.90 9.19 10.49
CA GLU A 124 6.92 8.65 11.41
C GLU A 124 6.40 8.56 12.85
N HIS A 125 5.67 9.57 13.30
CA HIS A 125 5.13 9.59 14.67
C HIS A 125 3.95 8.63 14.89
N GLU A 126 3.45 7.97 13.83
CA GLU A 126 2.39 6.96 13.92
C GLU A 126 2.88 5.55 13.62
N LEU A 127 4.18 5.37 13.42
CA LEU A 127 4.73 4.03 13.12
C LEU A 127 4.46 3.02 14.23
N ALA A 128 4.51 3.43 15.50
CA ALA A 128 4.21 2.53 16.60
C ALA A 128 2.76 2.04 16.56
N GLN A 129 1.82 2.90 16.20
CA GLN A 129 0.43 2.54 16.04
C GLN A 129 0.23 1.63 14.82
N PHE A 130 0.91 1.93 13.73
CA PHE A 130 0.91 1.10 12.52
C PHE A 130 1.41 -0.31 12.83
N GLU A 131 2.50 -0.42 13.59
CA GLU A 131 3.01 -1.72 14.03
C GLU A 131 1.94 -2.49 14.83
N ALA A 132 1.32 -1.81 15.81
CA ALA A 132 0.34 -2.45 16.69
C ALA A 132 -0.94 -2.87 15.95
N GLU A 133 -1.37 -2.11 14.95
CA GLU A 133 -2.66 -2.32 14.29
C GLU A 133 -2.56 -3.03 12.95
N ILE A 134 -1.43 -2.99 12.27
CA ILE A 134 -1.25 -3.61 10.94
C ILE A 134 -0.15 -4.68 10.96
N LEU A 135 1.07 -4.31 11.32
CA LEU A 135 2.21 -5.23 11.17
C LEU A 135 2.06 -6.47 12.06
N LYS A 136 1.79 -6.30 13.33
CA LYS A 136 1.65 -7.44 14.26
C LYS A 136 0.41 -8.28 13.98
N PRO A 137 -0.80 -7.67 13.88
CA PRO A 137 -2.01 -8.51 13.70
C PRO A 137 -2.09 -9.21 12.35
N PHE A 138 -1.58 -8.59 11.28
CA PHE A 138 -1.78 -9.11 9.92
C PHE A 138 -0.56 -9.81 9.35
N PHE A 139 0.63 -9.48 9.81
CA PHE A 139 1.87 -10.02 9.24
C PHE A 139 2.81 -10.65 10.26
N GLU A 140 2.49 -10.53 11.55
CA GLU A 140 3.28 -11.12 12.64
C GLU A 140 4.74 -10.64 12.64
N VAL A 141 4.96 -9.37 12.27
CA VAL A 141 6.28 -8.74 12.23
C VAL A 141 6.29 -7.46 13.03
N THR A 142 7.48 -6.96 13.33
CA THR A 142 7.69 -5.72 14.07
C THR A 142 8.54 -4.75 13.25
N LEU A 143 8.56 -3.49 13.64
CA LEU A 143 9.39 -2.47 12.99
C LEU A 143 10.86 -2.84 13.02
N SER A 144 11.33 -3.48 14.12
CA SER A 144 12.72 -3.90 14.23
C SER A 144 13.13 -4.92 13.18
N ASP A 145 12.18 -5.71 12.65
CA ASP A 145 12.46 -6.65 11.56
C ASP A 145 12.86 -5.91 10.27
N PHE A 146 12.57 -4.62 10.18
CA PHE A 146 12.88 -3.77 9.02
C PHE A 146 13.96 -2.73 9.34
N GLY A 147 14.64 -2.87 10.48
CA GLY A 147 15.71 -1.95 10.88
C GLY A 147 15.21 -0.62 11.44
N LEU A 148 13.99 -0.58 11.92
CA LEU A 148 13.37 0.64 12.46
C LEU A 148 13.18 0.62 13.97
#